data_0b25b6f5f412adad6f7577ae63e9a9e1
#
_entry.id   0b25b6f5f412adad6f7577ae63e9a9e1
#
_cell.length_a   1.000
_cell.length_b   1.000
_cell.length_c   1.000
_cell.angle_alpha   90.00
_cell.angle_beta   90.00
_cell.angle_gamma   90.00
#
_symmetry.space_group_name_H-M   'P 1'
#
loop_
_entity.id
_entity.type
_entity.pdbx_description
1 polymer ?
#
loop_
_entity_poly.entity_id
_entity_poly.type
_entity_poly.pdbx_seq_one_letter_code
_entity_poly.pdbx_strand_id
1 'polypeptide(L)'
;GVLQMCDGGFSVIALRQGTVNGHSPRMRFDLIVNTMCKSARTTGRITVNNPAIWRPLIDVRDTSEAFLRAVEADIGVSGVFNVAKDNYTVGQVAERVAEALKRLTGRSTEIEVLHRHDLRNYKVDCAQARAVLGFSPQRDIEEMVLSLHEHWDDYGDPDEERYHNIRVFKRLHPGLSAPVSLLPGK
;
A
#
# COMPACT_ATOMS: atom_id res chain seq x y z
N GLY A 1 -25.79 6.93 1.11
CA GLY A 1 -24.47 7.49 0.79
C GLY A 1 -24.31 7.76 -0.70
N VAL A 2 -23.10 8.14 -1.18
CA VAL A 2 -22.89 8.59 -2.59
C VAL A 2 -23.39 7.56 -3.62
N LEU A 3 -23.23 6.26 -3.37
CA LEU A 3 -23.74 5.20 -4.26
C LEU A 3 -25.27 5.21 -4.40
N GLN A 4 -26.01 5.80 -3.48
CA GLN A 4 -27.48 5.94 -3.57
C GLN A 4 -27.91 7.09 -4.49
N MET A 5 -26.95 7.90 -4.97
CA MET A 5 -27.21 9.00 -5.89
C MET A 5 -27.15 8.56 -7.35
N CYS A 6 -26.77 7.29 -7.62
CA CYS A 6 -26.71 6.78 -8.97
C CYS A 6 -28.10 6.75 -9.59
N ASP A 7 -28.22 7.40 -10.73
CA ASP A 7 -29.38 7.35 -11.62
C ASP A 7 -28.87 7.17 -13.06
N GLY A 8 -29.72 7.20 -14.06
CA GLY A 8 -29.27 7.02 -15.44
C GLY A 8 -28.32 8.10 -15.99
N GLY A 9 -28.15 9.23 -15.31
CA GLY A 9 -27.27 10.35 -15.68
C GLY A 9 -26.08 10.56 -14.77
N PHE A 10 -25.96 9.79 -13.69
CA PHE A 10 -24.86 9.91 -12.71
C PHE A 10 -24.40 8.55 -12.24
N SER A 11 -23.10 8.28 -12.36
CA SER A 11 -22.46 7.04 -11.90
C SER A 11 -21.44 7.31 -10.78
N VAL A 12 -21.26 6.32 -9.90
CA VAL A 12 -20.28 6.35 -8.84
C VAL A 12 -19.45 5.08 -8.83
N ILE A 13 -18.16 5.20 -9.05
CA ILE A 13 -17.21 4.11 -8.95
C ILE A 13 -16.31 4.35 -7.72
N ALA A 14 -16.49 3.53 -6.69
CA ALA A 14 -15.70 3.58 -5.47
C ALA A 14 -14.57 2.54 -5.53
N LEU A 15 -13.32 2.97 -5.63
CA LEU A 15 -12.14 2.09 -5.63
C LEU A 15 -11.65 1.86 -4.20
N ARG A 16 -11.72 0.61 -3.72
CA ARG A 16 -11.11 0.16 -2.45
C ARG A 16 -9.71 -0.36 -2.73
N GLN A 17 -8.73 0.46 -2.46
CA GLN A 17 -7.33 0.16 -2.76
C GLN A 17 -6.73 -0.75 -1.69
N GLY A 18 -5.88 -1.70 -2.11
CA GLY A 18 -4.87 -2.32 -1.26
C GLY A 18 -3.89 -1.26 -0.73
N THR A 19 -2.92 -1.66 0.08
CA THR A 19 -1.87 -0.75 0.54
C THR A 19 -1.02 -0.31 -0.65
N VAL A 20 -1.09 0.98 -0.99
CA VAL A 20 -0.39 1.56 -2.15
C VAL A 20 1.07 1.78 -1.80
N ASN A 21 2.00 1.23 -2.60
CA ASN A 21 3.44 1.31 -2.38
C ASN A 21 4.17 1.75 -3.67
N GLY A 22 5.48 1.91 -3.60
CA GLY A 22 6.33 2.38 -4.70
C GLY A 22 6.63 3.88 -4.61
N HIS A 23 7.42 4.38 -5.57
CA HIS A 23 7.80 5.79 -5.64
C HIS A 23 6.62 6.67 -6.04
N SER A 24 6.51 7.82 -5.40
CA SER A 24 5.59 8.89 -5.80
C SER A 24 6.14 10.27 -5.40
N PRO A 25 5.73 11.37 -6.07
CA PRO A 25 6.12 12.73 -5.69
C PRO A 25 5.76 13.09 -4.25
N ARG A 26 4.67 12.50 -3.73
CA ARG A 26 4.32 12.57 -2.31
C ARG A 26 4.63 11.25 -1.63
N MET A 27 5.91 11.02 -1.43
CA MET A 27 6.42 9.78 -0.84
C MET A 27 5.92 9.53 0.59
N ARG A 28 5.73 8.25 0.92
CA ARG A 28 5.39 7.77 2.27
C ARG A 28 6.26 6.59 2.66
N PHE A 29 7.06 6.76 3.72
CA PHE A 29 7.89 5.69 4.27
C PHE A 29 7.22 4.95 5.46
N ASP A 30 5.95 5.21 5.73
CA ASP A 30 5.14 4.50 6.73
C ASP A 30 4.24 3.40 6.14
N LEU A 31 4.43 3.05 4.85
CA LEU A 31 3.75 1.96 4.16
C LEU A 31 4.65 0.74 4.06
N ILE A 32 4.07 -0.47 4.03
CA ILE A 32 4.78 -1.72 4.29
C ILE A 32 6.01 -1.94 3.41
N VAL A 33 5.91 -1.93 2.08
CA VAL A 33 7.05 -2.13 1.18
C VAL A 33 8.05 -0.98 1.32
N ASN A 34 7.54 0.26 1.34
CA ASN A 34 8.36 1.46 1.41
C ASN A 34 9.17 1.54 2.73
N THR A 35 8.54 1.18 3.88
CA THR A 35 9.24 1.17 5.18
C THR A 35 10.25 0.04 5.27
N MET A 36 9.96 -1.13 4.68
CA MET A 36 10.92 -2.24 4.63
C MET A 36 12.13 -1.90 3.74
N CYS A 37 11.91 -1.29 2.57
CA CYS A 37 12.99 -0.77 1.72
C CYS A 37 13.85 0.25 2.46
N LYS A 38 13.21 1.23 3.11
CA LYS A 38 13.91 2.23 3.91
C LYS A 38 14.78 1.58 4.98
N SER A 39 14.20 0.71 5.81
CA SER A 39 14.89 0.05 6.91
C SER A 39 16.07 -0.79 6.42
N ALA A 40 15.85 -1.60 5.38
CA ALA A 40 16.91 -2.41 4.77
C ALA A 40 18.09 -1.55 4.28
N ARG A 41 17.81 -0.42 3.62
CA ARG A 41 18.86 0.46 3.08
C ARG A 41 19.60 1.25 4.14
N THR A 42 18.91 1.69 5.19
CA THR A 42 19.51 2.54 6.24
C THR A 42 20.17 1.74 7.36
N THR A 43 19.61 0.57 7.70
CA THR A 43 20.09 -0.22 8.86
C THR A 43 20.56 -1.63 8.49
N GLY A 44 20.37 -2.08 7.23
CA GLY A 44 20.65 -3.46 6.80
C GLY A 44 19.64 -4.49 7.33
N ARG A 45 18.54 -4.06 7.96
CA ARG A 45 17.59 -4.93 8.64
C ARG A 45 16.14 -4.58 8.31
N ILE A 46 15.29 -5.60 8.21
CA ILE A 46 13.82 -5.50 8.14
C ILE A 46 13.24 -6.14 9.38
N THR A 47 12.44 -5.38 10.15
CA THR A 47 11.72 -5.91 11.31
C THR A 47 10.28 -6.27 10.93
N VAL A 48 9.88 -7.52 11.19
CA VAL A 48 8.55 -8.08 10.90
C VAL A 48 7.82 -8.37 12.21
N ASN A 49 6.70 -7.69 12.49
CA ASN A 49 5.96 -7.89 13.73
C ASN A 49 5.17 -9.20 13.78
N ASN A 50 4.52 -9.58 12.68
CA ASN A 50 3.79 -10.83 12.54
C ASN A 50 3.85 -11.29 11.08
N PRO A 51 4.67 -12.29 10.74
CA PRO A 51 4.88 -12.71 9.35
C PRO A 51 3.66 -13.35 8.70
N ALA A 52 2.72 -13.89 9.47
CA ALA A 52 1.59 -14.67 8.95
C ALA A 52 0.38 -13.85 8.51
N ILE A 53 0.32 -12.57 8.88
CA ILE A 53 -0.85 -11.73 8.54
C ILE A 53 -0.83 -11.28 7.07
N TRP A 54 -2.01 -11.24 6.49
CA TRP A 54 -2.21 -10.88 5.08
C TRP A 54 -2.41 -9.40 4.86
N ARG A 55 -1.86 -8.91 3.75
CA ARG A 55 -2.02 -7.54 3.26
C ARG A 55 -2.21 -7.54 1.75
N PRO A 56 -3.29 -6.96 1.23
CA PRO A 56 -3.39 -6.65 -0.19
C PRO A 56 -2.47 -5.48 -0.53
N LEU A 57 -1.66 -5.62 -1.57
CA LEU A 57 -0.71 -4.60 -2.03
C LEU A 57 -1.01 -4.18 -3.47
N ILE A 58 -0.65 -2.94 -3.78
CA ILE A 58 -0.73 -2.39 -5.13
C ILE A 58 0.38 -1.35 -5.33
N ASP A 59 0.94 -1.29 -6.53
CA ASP A 59 1.85 -0.21 -6.94
C ASP A 59 1.06 1.07 -7.21
N VAL A 60 1.64 2.23 -6.90
CA VAL A 60 1.01 3.54 -7.13
C VAL A 60 0.66 3.77 -8.60
N ARG A 61 1.46 3.26 -9.54
CA ARG A 61 1.22 3.36 -10.99
C ARG A 61 0.03 2.51 -11.42
N ASP A 62 -0.12 1.29 -10.86
CA ASP A 62 -1.30 0.45 -11.10
C ASP A 62 -2.54 1.03 -10.44
N THR A 63 -2.38 1.74 -9.30
CA THR A 63 -3.47 2.52 -8.70
C THR A 63 -3.95 3.62 -9.64
N SER A 64 -3.02 4.36 -10.26
CA SER A 64 -3.36 5.39 -11.25
C SER A 64 -4.10 4.80 -12.46
N GLU A 65 -3.67 3.63 -12.95
CA GLU A 65 -4.37 2.89 -14.00
C GLU A 65 -5.80 2.50 -13.59
N ALA A 66 -6.01 2.07 -12.34
CA ALA A 66 -7.35 1.78 -11.84
C ALA A 66 -8.27 3.02 -11.86
N PHE A 67 -7.74 4.21 -11.54
CA PHE A 67 -8.50 5.46 -11.66
C PHE A 67 -8.81 5.80 -13.12
N LEU A 68 -7.86 5.63 -14.05
CA LEU A 68 -8.11 5.84 -15.47
C LEU A 68 -9.22 4.94 -15.98
N ARG A 69 -9.18 3.64 -15.65
CA ARG A 69 -10.25 2.69 -16.00
C ARG A 69 -11.61 3.08 -15.43
N ALA A 70 -11.63 3.63 -14.21
CA ALA A 70 -12.87 4.11 -13.62
C ALA A 70 -13.42 5.36 -14.31
N VAL A 71 -12.56 6.27 -14.78
CA VAL A 71 -12.97 7.48 -15.53
C VAL A 71 -13.45 7.13 -16.95
N GLU A 72 -12.83 6.14 -17.58
CA GLU A 72 -13.16 5.68 -18.94
C GLU A 72 -14.37 4.72 -19.00
N ALA A 73 -14.86 4.25 -17.83
CA ALA A 73 -15.99 3.33 -17.78
C ALA A 73 -17.29 3.99 -18.26
N ASP A 74 -18.17 3.16 -18.84
CA ASP A 74 -19.50 3.62 -19.28
C ASP A 74 -20.29 4.22 -18.12
N ILE A 75 -21.12 5.24 -18.40
CA ILE A 75 -21.94 5.95 -17.42
C ILE A 75 -22.88 5.00 -16.65
N GLY A 76 -23.23 3.85 -17.19
CA GLY A 76 -24.02 2.82 -16.51
C GLY A 76 -23.25 2.02 -15.45
N VAL A 77 -21.92 2.15 -15.40
CA VAL A 77 -21.08 1.42 -14.44
C VAL A 77 -21.06 2.15 -13.10
N SER A 78 -21.59 1.53 -12.08
CA SER A 78 -21.54 2.02 -10.70
C SER A 78 -21.26 0.88 -9.74
N GLY A 79 -20.59 1.17 -8.62
CA GLY A 79 -20.32 0.16 -7.61
C GLY A 79 -19.05 0.37 -6.80
N VAL A 80 -18.70 -0.66 -6.03
CA VAL A 80 -17.50 -0.69 -5.19
C VAL A 80 -16.57 -1.76 -5.73
N PHE A 81 -15.36 -1.38 -6.09
CA PHE A 81 -14.37 -2.26 -6.70
C PHE A 81 -13.10 -2.34 -5.85
N ASN A 82 -12.73 -3.53 -5.41
CA ASN A 82 -11.44 -3.73 -4.78
C ASN A 82 -10.34 -3.72 -5.85
N VAL A 83 -9.25 -3.00 -5.59
CA VAL A 83 -8.10 -2.91 -6.49
C VAL A 83 -6.81 -3.20 -5.71
N ALA A 84 -6.17 -4.30 -6.05
CA ALA A 84 -4.88 -4.74 -5.52
C ALA A 84 -4.17 -5.58 -6.60
N LYS A 85 -2.84 -5.66 -6.51
CA LYS A 85 -2.06 -6.60 -7.33
C LYS A 85 -2.29 -8.02 -6.84
N ASP A 86 -2.06 -8.24 -5.57
CA ASP A 86 -2.23 -9.53 -4.91
C ASP A 86 -2.28 -9.38 -3.38
N ASN A 87 -2.58 -10.49 -2.71
CA ASN A 87 -2.55 -10.61 -1.26
C ASN A 87 -1.26 -11.32 -0.85
N TYR A 88 -0.45 -10.67 -0.02
CA TYR A 88 0.80 -11.22 0.49
C TYR A 88 0.77 -11.32 2.00
N THR A 89 1.46 -12.31 2.57
CA THR A 89 1.77 -12.24 4.00
C THR A 89 2.90 -11.24 4.25
N VAL A 90 2.94 -10.66 5.44
CA VAL A 90 4.00 -9.71 5.81
C VAL A 90 5.38 -10.35 5.72
N GLY A 91 5.50 -11.65 6.03
CA GLY A 91 6.73 -12.42 5.84
C GLY A 91 7.15 -12.48 4.37
N GLN A 92 6.22 -12.84 3.47
CA GLN A 92 6.48 -12.86 2.03
C GLN A 92 6.92 -11.48 1.50
N VAL A 93 6.31 -10.40 2.01
CA VAL A 93 6.73 -9.03 1.63
C VAL A 93 8.19 -8.78 2.04
N ALA A 94 8.55 -9.12 3.28
CA ALA A 94 9.91 -8.91 3.78
C ALA A 94 10.96 -9.70 2.98
N GLU A 95 10.67 -10.98 2.69
CA GLU A 95 11.53 -11.85 1.89
C GLU A 95 11.73 -11.30 0.47
N ARG A 96 10.64 -10.90 -0.22
CA ARG A 96 10.70 -10.36 -1.58
C ARG A 96 11.42 -9.01 -1.63
N VAL A 97 11.20 -8.12 -0.64
CA VAL A 97 11.93 -6.85 -0.53
C VAL A 97 13.43 -7.09 -0.32
N ALA A 98 13.81 -7.99 0.60
CA ALA A 98 15.21 -8.31 0.87
C ALA A 98 15.90 -8.90 -0.36
N GLU A 99 15.24 -9.83 -1.07
CA GLU A 99 15.77 -10.45 -2.27
C GLU A 99 15.90 -9.45 -3.44
N ALA A 100 14.90 -8.58 -3.64
CA ALA A 100 14.97 -7.55 -4.68
C ALA A 100 16.11 -6.56 -4.40
N LEU A 101 16.25 -6.08 -3.17
CA LEU A 101 17.37 -5.20 -2.80
C LEU A 101 18.73 -5.88 -2.93
N LYS A 102 18.83 -7.17 -2.59
CA LYS A 102 20.07 -7.93 -2.78
C LYS A 102 20.48 -8.00 -4.25
N ARG A 103 19.53 -8.23 -5.16
CA ARG A 103 19.78 -8.23 -6.62
C ARG A 103 20.24 -6.85 -7.11
N LEU A 104 19.68 -5.77 -6.60
CA LEU A 104 20.00 -4.40 -7.02
C LEU A 104 21.29 -3.85 -6.42
N THR A 105 21.63 -4.24 -5.20
CA THR A 105 22.74 -3.63 -4.45
C THR A 105 23.90 -4.58 -4.11
N GLY A 106 23.70 -5.89 -4.28
CA GLY A 106 24.63 -6.93 -3.84
C GLY A 106 24.68 -7.14 -2.31
N ARG A 107 23.92 -6.37 -1.53
CA ARG A 107 23.91 -6.42 -0.06
C ARG A 107 22.79 -7.29 0.46
N SER A 108 23.10 -8.18 1.41
CA SER A 108 22.10 -8.96 2.13
C SER A 108 21.42 -8.12 3.21
N THR A 109 20.13 -8.38 3.43
CA THR A 109 19.31 -7.73 4.47
C THR A 109 18.92 -8.78 5.50
N GLU A 110 19.11 -8.50 6.78
CA GLU A 110 18.64 -9.35 7.88
C GLU A 110 17.13 -9.17 8.06
N ILE A 111 16.40 -10.27 8.26
CA ILE A 111 14.97 -10.22 8.62
C ILE A 111 14.81 -10.66 10.07
N GLU A 112 14.39 -9.73 10.92
CA GLU A 112 14.12 -9.95 12.33
C GLU A 112 12.60 -10.09 12.56
N VAL A 113 12.18 -11.22 13.13
CA VAL A 113 10.76 -11.49 13.43
C VAL A 113 10.47 -11.14 14.89
N LEU A 114 9.54 -10.20 15.10
CA LEU A 114 8.98 -9.88 16.41
C LEU A 114 7.55 -10.44 16.49
N HIS A 115 7.25 -11.22 17.51
CA HIS A 115 5.91 -11.80 17.72
C HIS A 115 4.97 -10.79 18.40
N ARG A 116 4.69 -9.66 17.71
CA ARG A 116 3.74 -8.65 18.19
C ARG A 116 2.36 -8.86 17.60
N HIS A 117 1.33 -8.65 18.38
CA HIS A 117 -0.05 -8.77 17.93
C HIS A 117 -0.42 -7.64 16.97
N ASP A 118 -0.93 -7.98 15.77
CA ASP A 118 -1.54 -7.05 14.83
C ASP A 118 -2.91 -7.65 14.41
N LEU A 119 -3.98 -6.90 14.65
CA LEU A 119 -5.36 -7.33 14.38
C LEU A 119 -5.76 -7.21 12.90
N ARG A 120 -5.00 -6.44 12.12
CA ARG A 120 -5.31 -6.19 10.71
C ARG A 120 -4.86 -7.37 9.86
N ASN A 121 -5.72 -8.34 9.65
CA ASN A 121 -5.44 -9.52 8.84
C ASN A 121 -6.61 -9.74 7.87
N TYR A 122 -6.41 -9.41 6.60
CA TYR A 122 -7.46 -9.51 5.59
C TYR A 122 -6.88 -9.69 4.19
N LYS A 123 -7.72 -10.28 3.32
CA LYS A 123 -7.50 -10.41 1.88
C LYS A 123 -8.61 -9.69 1.14
N VAL A 124 -8.36 -9.32 -0.12
CA VAL A 124 -9.37 -8.79 -1.03
C VAL A 124 -9.45 -9.64 -2.29
N ASP A 125 -10.64 -9.72 -2.86
CA ASP A 125 -10.87 -10.25 -4.19
C ASP A 125 -11.08 -9.09 -5.16
N CYS A 126 -10.35 -9.10 -6.26
CA CYS A 126 -10.39 -8.07 -7.31
C CYS A 126 -11.07 -8.57 -8.60
N ALA A 127 -11.77 -9.70 -8.58
CA ALA A 127 -12.40 -10.29 -9.77
C ALA A 127 -13.39 -9.32 -10.42
N GLN A 128 -14.18 -8.57 -9.61
CA GLN A 128 -15.13 -7.59 -10.11
C GLN A 128 -14.45 -6.43 -10.85
N ALA A 129 -13.33 -5.89 -10.31
CA ALA A 129 -12.57 -4.83 -10.98
C ALA A 129 -12.00 -5.31 -12.32
N ARG A 130 -11.54 -6.55 -12.39
CA ARG A 130 -11.07 -7.16 -13.65
C ARG A 130 -12.19 -7.30 -14.67
N ALA A 131 -13.34 -7.85 -14.26
CA ALA A 131 -14.45 -8.14 -15.16
C ALA A 131 -15.15 -6.88 -15.67
N VAL A 132 -15.33 -5.87 -14.80
CA VAL A 132 -16.14 -4.68 -15.12
C VAL A 132 -15.30 -3.52 -15.62
N LEU A 133 -14.14 -3.25 -15.00
CA LEU A 133 -13.28 -2.12 -15.34
C LEU A 133 -12.11 -2.53 -16.27
N GLY A 134 -11.93 -3.82 -16.57
CA GLY A 134 -10.77 -4.32 -17.31
C GLY A 134 -9.45 -4.08 -16.55
N PHE A 135 -9.50 -3.87 -15.23
CA PHE A 135 -8.33 -3.56 -14.42
C PHE A 135 -7.43 -4.79 -14.28
N SER A 136 -6.18 -4.66 -14.74
CA SER A 136 -5.17 -5.72 -14.68
C SER A 136 -3.84 -5.15 -14.18
N PRO A 137 -3.58 -5.14 -12.86
CA PRO A 137 -2.35 -4.61 -12.30
C PRO A 137 -1.13 -5.41 -12.77
N GLN A 138 -0.08 -4.72 -13.16
CA GLN A 138 1.10 -5.35 -13.77
C GLN A 138 2.27 -5.46 -12.80
N ARG A 139 2.39 -4.52 -11.85
CA ARG A 139 3.59 -4.35 -11.04
C ARG A 139 3.48 -5.08 -9.72
N ASP A 140 4.52 -5.87 -9.41
CA ASP A 140 4.65 -6.60 -8.15
C ASP A 140 5.60 -5.90 -7.15
N ILE A 141 5.99 -6.61 -6.08
CA ILE A 141 6.85 -6.06 -5.03
C ILE A 141 8.23 -5.69 -5.59
N GLU A 142 8.78 -6.47 -6.50
CA GLU A 142 10.10 -6.24 -7.08
C GLU A 142 10.15 -4.92 -7.86
N GLU A 143 9.09 -4.60 -8.59
CA GLU A 143 8.99 -3.34 -9.34
C GLU A 143 8.70 -2.13 -8.44
N MET A 144 7.98 -2.33 -7.33
CA MET A 144 7.86 -1.32 -6.27
C MET A 144 9.24 -1.01 -5.67
N VAL A 145 10.03 -2.05 -5.35
CA VAL A 145 11.39 -1.92 -4.80
C VAL A 145 12.33 -1.25 -5.80
N LEU A 146 12.26 -1.65 -7.08
CA LEU A 146 13.07 -1.04 -8.15
C LEU A 146 12.78 0.46 -8.25
N SER A 147 11.52 0.86 -8.30
CA SER A 147 11.15 2.28 -8.38
C SER A 147 11.62 3.10 -7.17
N LEU A 148 11.59 2.51 -5.97
CA LEU A 148 12.14 3.15 -4.77
C LEU A 148 13.67 3.24 -4.80
N HIS A 149 14.33 2.25 -5.38
CA HIS A 149 15.79 2.23 -5.52
C HIS A 149 16.29 3.29 -6.51
N GLU A 150 15.65 3.40 -7.66
CA GLU A 150 16.00 4.35 -8.72
C GLU A 150 15.87 5.82 -8.28
N HIS A 151 14.92 6.10 -7.38
CA HIS A 151 14.66 7.45 -6.86
C HIS A 151 15.20 7.66 -5.43
N TRP A 152 16.06 6.77 -4.95
CA TRP A 152 16.48 6.82 -3.54
C TRP A 152 17.15 8.13 -3.16
N ASP A 153 17.99 8.66 -4.02
CA ASP A 153 18.76 9.88 -3.76
C ASP A 153 17.91 11.16 -3.82
N ASP A 154 16.70 11.07 -4.41
CA ASP A 154 15.74 12.18 -4.47
C ASP A 154 15.06 12.46 -3.12
N TYR A 155 15.09 11.51 -2.19
CA TYR A 155 14.35 11.63 -0.93
C TYR A 155 15.07 12.45 0.14
N GLY A 156 16.39 12.60 0.07
CA GLY A 156 17.19 13.20 1.13
C GLY A 156 17.15 12.34 2.40
N ASP A 157 16.73 12.92 3.53
CA ASP A 157 16.55 12.15 4.76
C ASP A 157 15.18 11.45 4.77
N PRO A 158 15.13 10.11 4.65
CA PRO A 158 13.86 9.37 4.63
C PRO A 158 13.14 9.33 5.99
N ASP A 159 13.74 9.84 7.06
CA ASP A 159 13.12 9.98 8.37
C ASP A 159 12.46 11.34 8.59
N GLU A 160 12.53 12.26 7.63
CA GLU A 160 11.80 13.52 7.70
C GLU A 160 10.30 13.31 7.95
N GLU A 161 9.71 14.16 8.79
CA GLU A 161 8.31 14.07 9.19
C GLU A 161 7.34 14.01 8.00
N ARG A 162 7.66 14.73 6.91
CA ARG A 162 6.81 14.80 5.70
C ARG A 162 6.50 13.45 5.06
N TYR A 163 7.34 12.43 5.31
CA TYR A 163 7.17 11.07 4.79
C TYR A 163 6.34 10.15 5.71
N HIS A 164 5.89 10.66 6.87
CA HIS A 164 5.21 9.88 7.90
C HIS A 164 3.86 10.52 8.29
N ASN A 165 2.79 10.15 7.61
CA ASN A 165 1.46 10.75 7.83
C ASN A 165 1.01 10.72 9.30
N ILE A 166 1.30 9.64 10.03
CA ILE A 166 0.92 9.52 11.45
C ILE A 166 1.68 10.55 12.31
N ARG A 167 2.96 10.83 12.00
CA ARG A 167 3.74 11.86 12.72
C ARG A 167 3.16 13.25 12.46
N VAL A 168 2.90 13.59 11.19
CA VAL A 168 2.27 14.86 10.80
C VAL A 168 0.92 15.01 11.47
N PHE A 169 0.07 13.99 11.46
CA PHE A 169 -1.25 14.02 12.06
C PHE A 169 -1.20 14.26 13.58
N LYS A 170 -0.31 13.55 14.30
CA LYS A 170 -0.11 13.74 15.74
C LYS A 170 0.36 15.16 16.08
N ARG A 171 1.22 15.74 15.25
CA ARG A 171 1.69 17.13 15.43
C ARG A 171 0.57 18.15 15.24
N LEU A 172 -0.26 17.94 14.20
CA LEU A 172 -1.39 18.84 13.92
C LEU A 172 -2.54 18.69 14.91
N HIS A 173 -2.69 17.52 15.52
CA HIS A 173 -3.77 17.17 16.44
C HIS A 173 -3.25 16.53 17.73
N PRO A 174 -2.52 17.28 18.59
CA PRO A 174 -1.88 16.72 19.78
C PRO A 174 -2.86 16.14 20.81
N GLY A 175 -4.15 16.53 20.76
CA GLY A 175 -5.20 15.99 21.64
C GLY A 175 -5.78 14.64 21.21
N LEU A 176 -5.45 14.14 20.00
CA LEU A 176 -5.96 12.86 19.46
C LEU A 176 -4.99 11.69 19.66
N SER A 177 -4.13 11.75 20.65
CA SER A 177 -3.09 10.74 20.94
C SER A 177 -3.63 9.45 21.61
N ALA A 178 -4.94 9.30 21.83
CA ALA A 178 -5.53 8.03 22.23
C ALA A 178 -5.68 7.10 21.01
N PRO A 179 -5.33 5.80 21.10
CA PRO A 179 -5.71 4.86 20.07
C PRO A 179 -7.25 4.88 19.97
N VAL A 180 -7.78 5.11 18.77
CA VAL A 180 -9.19 4.87 18.49
C VAL A 180 -9.39 3.38 18.74
N SER A 181 -9.86 3.03 19.94
CA SER A 181 -10.42 1.72 20.19
C SER A 181 -11.61 1.63 19.27
N LEU A 182 -11.56 0.74 18.30
CA LEU A 182 -12.71 0.41 17.48
C LEU A 182 -13.85 0.07 18.45
N LEU A 183 -14.85 0.94 18.50
CA LEU A 183 -16.06 0.68 19.22
C LEU A 183 -16.63 -0.66 18.73
N PRO A 184 -17.02 -1.58 19.63
CA PRO A 184 -17.67 -2.80 19.21
C PRO A 184 -18.93 -2.40 18.44
N GLY A 185 -19.02 -2.86 17.20
CA GLY A 185 -20.15 -2.58 16.33
C GLY A 185 -21.44 -3.06 16.97
N LYS A 186 -22.45 -2.20 16.97
CA LYS A 186 -23.85 -2.61 17.05
C LYS A 186 -24.30 -3.07 15.68
#